data_ac36f51a72bcac88c76d6b79f9b5ae7d
#
_entry.id   ac36f51a72bcac88c76d6b79f9b5ae7d
#
_cell.length_a   1.000
_cell.length_b   1.000
_cell.length_c   1.000
_cell.angle_alpha   90.00
_cell.angle_beta   90.00
_cell.angle_gamma   90.00
#
_symmetry.space_group_name_H-M   'P 1'
#
loop_
_entity.id
_entity.type
_entity.pdbx_description
1 polymer ?
#
loop_
_entity_poly.entity_id
_entity_poly.type
_entity_poly.pdbx_seq_one_letter_code
_entity_poly.pdbx_strand_id
1 'polypeptide(L)'
;MIGEKYLPFTEWLQACGQETIQLTFDALNQIIPIPKAAYQHRSYWSNPKKPQSFQASWINAGYHVNHVSFEHRKVTFCKKDTVVSKIQAYAAKDDTQLIQCGHMCLETMRKRPHHRYLSWEHCHNMFSNSKGHSLTASQVDYLSLHLAWYLASWGMLRNSFLMQYDYQIHIPVVELIMQPEWHDLWDLSAEHMSQERYAQKVQQLYTRIHEVYKLTTGSEPTDTLITKIMLGTLGCSPAYDQYFKYAVSATNKAARTFGYKSIMQLGKEYIAHYKEYEELRTLCSQNVSYPVAKVLDMCFFEYGLQKQKGEDIV
;
A
#
# COMPACT_ATOMS: atom_id res chain seq x y z
N MET A 1 -17.74 -16.97 26.44
CA MET A 1 -16.99 -18.02 27.16
C MET A 1 -16.33 -18.93 26.12
N ILE A 2 -15.09 -19.31 26.36
CA ILE A 2 -14.40 -20.32 25.54
C ILE A 2 -15.03 -21.67 25.91
N GLY A 3 -15.42 -22.50 24.92
CA GLY A 3 -15.77 -23.89 25.22
C GLY A 3 -14.51 -24.64 25.65
N GLU A 4 -14.60 -25.49 26.67
CA GLU A 4 -13.46 -26.25 27.25
C GLU A 4 -12.56 -26.92 26.21
N LYS A 5 -13.15 -27.44 25.12
CA LYS A 5 -12.41 -28.10 24.03
C LYS A 5 -11.47 -27.20 23.22
N TYR A 6 -11.56 -25.87 23.37
CA TYR A 6 -10.70 -24.90 22.68
C TYR A 6 -9.68 -24.22 23.61
N LEU A 7 -9.76 -24.48 24.91
CA LEU A 7 -8.82 -23.97 25.92
C LEU A 7 -7.36 -24.39 25.66
N PRO A 8 -7.07 -25.64 25.25
CA PRO A 8 -5.69 -26.08 24.99
C PRO A 8 -4.97 -25.21 23.95
N PHE A 9 -5.67 -24.65 22.98
CA PHE A 9 -5.03 -23.77 21.99
C PHE A 9 -4.72 -22.38 22.57
N THR A 10 -5.54 -21.87 23.48
CA THR A 10 -5.26 -20.63 24.21
C THR A 10 -3.98 -20.77 25.02
N GLU A 11 -3.86 -21.85 25.78
CA GLU A 11 -2.68 -22.16 26.61
C GLU A 11 -1.42 -22.37 25.76
N TRP A 12 -1.56 -23.10 24.65
CA TRP A 12 -0.47 -23.34 23.71
C TRP A 12 0.05 -22.04 23.09
N LEU A 13 -0.83 -21.14 22.63
CA LEU A 13 -0.45 -19.84 22.09
C LEU A 13 0.25 -18.95 23.11
N GLN A 14 -0.24 -18.95 24.37
CA GLN A 14 0.38 -18.19 25.46
C GLN A 14 1.78 -18.73 25.81
N ALA A 15 1.94 -20.05 25.84
CA ALA A 15 3.23 -20.70 26.10
C ALA A 15 4.23 -20.49 24.95
N CYS A 16 3.75 -20.48 23.69
CA CYS A 16 4.60 -20.30 22.51
C CYS A 16 5.25 -18.91 22.46
N GLY A 17 4.55 -17.89 22.90
CA GLY A 17 5.07 -16.53 23.07
C GLY A 17 5.55 -15.78 21.82
N GLN A 18 5.56 -16.42 20.65
CA GLN A 18 6.06 -15.86 19.39
C GLN A 18 5.12 -14.75 18.85
N GLU A 19 5.67 -13.71 18.21
CA GLU A 19 4.90 -12.62 17.65
C GLU A 19 4.00 -13.07 16.47
N THR A 20 4.49 -14.00 15.67
CA THR A 20 3.77 -14.57 14.52
C THR A 20 3.93 -16.09 14.52
N ILE A 21 2.81 -16.77 14.40
CA ILE A 21 2.75 -18.23 14.41
C ILE A 21 1.99 -18.71 13.16
N GLN A 22 2.60 -19.55 12.35
CA GLN A 22 1.94 -20.17 11.21
C GLN A 22 1.73 -21.67 11.49
N LEU A 23 0.48 -22.13 11.36
CA LEU A 23 0.10 -23.53 11.55
C LEU A 23 -0.61 -24.05 10.31
N THR A 24 -0.40 -25.33 9.98
CA THR A 24 -1.29 -26.05 9.08
C THR A 24 -2.60 -26.40 9.81
N PHE A 25 -3.69 -26.60 9.07
CA PHE A 25 -4.95 -27.06 9.68
C PHE A 25 -4.77 -28.40 10.40
N ASP A 26 -3.91 -29.28 9.86
CA ASP A 26 -3.64 -30.56 10.46
C ASP A 26 -2.88 -30.43 11.80
N ALA A 27 -1.87 -29.54 11.86
CA ALA A 27 -1.15 -29.24 13.09
C ALA A 27 -2.09 -28.58 14.14
N LEU A 28 -2.94 -27.65 13.73
CA LEU A 28 -3.92 -27.05 14.63
C LEU A 28 -4.95 -28.08 15.13
N ASN A 29 -5.37 -29.01 14.26
CA ASN A 29 -6.34 -30.05 14.62
C ASN A 29 -5.78 -31.10 15.61
N GLN A 30 -4.44 -31.18 15.76
CA GLN A 30 -3.80 -31.96 16.81
C GLN A 30 -3.91 -31.28 18.19
N ILE A 31 -4.08 -29.96 18.23
CA ILE A 31 -4.20 -29.19 19.48
C ILE A 31 -5.67 -29.05 19.88
N ILE A 32 -6.54 -28.69 18.92
CA ILE A 32 -7.98 -28.49 19.12
C ILE A 32 -8.79 -28.98 17.93
N PRO A 33 -10.01 -29.50 18.13
CA PRO A 33 -10.87 -29.91 17.02
C PRO A 33 -11.33 -28.69 16.21
N ILE A 34 -10.93 -28.63 14.93
CA ILE A 34 -11.37 -27.57 14.03
C ILE A 34 -12.83 -27.85 13.60
N PRO A 35 -13.75 -26.87 13.71
CA PRO A 35 -15.12 -27.04 13.23
C PRO A 35 -15.14 -27.38 11.73
N LYS A 36 -15.97 -28.34 11.33
CA LYS A 36 -16.05 -28.78 9.91
C LYS A 36 -16.26 -27.60 8.94
N ALA A 37 -17.10 -26.64 9.30
CA ALA A 37 -17.36 -25.47 8.50
C ALA A 37 -16.15 -24.51 8.39
N ALA A 38 -15.21 -24.54 9.34
CA ALA A 38 -14.01 -23.71 9.31
C ALA A 38 -13.03 -24.11 8.19
N TYR A 39 -13.12 -25.32 7.67
CA TYR A 39 -12.33 -25.77 6.50
C TYR A 39 -12.76 -25.12 5.19
N GLN A 40 -13.93 -24.51 5.12
CA GLN A 40 -14.53 -23.96 3.90
C GLN A 40 -14.93 -22.50 4.04
N HIS A 41 -15.20 -22.02 5.25
CA HIS A 41 -15.77 -20.67 5.46
C HIS A 41 -14.80 -19.76 6.22
N ARG A 42 -14.38 -18.69 5.56
CA ARG A 42 -13.46 -17.68 6.11
C ARG A 42 -14.00 -16.97 7.36
N SER A 43 -15.32 -16.87 7.51
CA SER A 43 -15.96 -16.26 8.68
C SER A 43 -15.58 -16.90 10.02
N TYR A 44 -15.23 -18.19 10.02
CA TYR A 44 -14.75 -18.89 11.22
C TYR A 44 -13.38 -18.41 11.68
N TRP A 45 -12.58 -17.84 10.78
CA TRP A 45 -11.24 -17.32 11.03
C TRP A 45 -11.21 -15.80 11.21
N SER A 46 -12.37 -15.16 11.45
CA SER A 46 -12.45 -13.73 11.73
C SER A 46 -12.08 -13.39 13.17
N ASN A 47 -11.80 -12.10 13.45
CA ASN A 47 -11.47 -11.59 14.77
C ASN A 47 -12.59 -10.65 15.29
N PRO A 48 -13.77 -11.16 15.66
CA PRO A 48 -14.89 -10.31 16.09
C PRO A 48 -14.66 -9.75 17.48
N LYS A 49 -15.27 -8.58 17.78
CA LYS A 49 -15.26 -7.98 19.14
C LYS A 49 -15.92 -8.86 20.19
N LYS A 50 -16.91 -9.68 19.79
CA LYS A 50 -17.58 -10.68 20.64
C LYS A 50 -17.36 -12.07 20.03
N PRO A 51 -16.26 -12.75 20.36
CA PRO A 51 -15.89 -14.01 19.72
C PRO A 51 -16.78 -15.16 20.19
N GLN A 52 -17.09 -16.09 19.27
CA GLN A 52 -17.61 -17.41 19.60
C GLN A 52 -16.49 -18.33 20.13
N SER A 53 -16.86 -19.47 20.71
CA SER A 53 -15.92 -20.38 21.40
C SER A 53 -14.64 -20.72 20.61
N PHE A 54 -14.74 -21.00 19.31
CA PHE A 54 -13.58 -21.30 18.48
C PHE A 54 -12.67 -20.07 18.31
N GLN A 55 -13.26 -18.92 17.97
CA GLN A 55 -12.53 -17.68 17.78
C GLN A 55 -11.96 -17.12 19.11
N ALA A 56 -12.64 -17.38 20.21
CA ALA A 56 -12.18 -16.98 21.54
C ALA A 56 -10.85 -17.64 21.92
N SER A 57 -10.50 -18.80 21.35
CA SER A 57 -9.28 -19.53 21.67
C SER A 57 -7.99 -18.76 21.35
N TRP A 58 -7.96 -17.99 20.26
CA TRP A 58 -6.80 -17.14 19.95
C TRP A 58 -6.98 -15.70 20.42
N ILE A 59 -8.22 -15.17 20.42
CA ILE A 59 -8.47 -13.79 20.85
C ILE A 59 -8.13 -13.63 22.34
N ASN A 60 -8.52 -14.60 23.19
CA ASN A 60 -8.22 -14.57 24.62
C ASN A 60 -6.75 -14.86 24.93
N ALA A 61 -6.00 -15.49 24.01
CA ALA A 61 -4.56 -15.63 24.09
C ALA A 61 -3.79 -14.35 23.71
N GLY A 62 -4.51 -13.29 23.29
CA GLY A 62 -3.89 -12.05 22.80
C GLY A 62 -3.45 -12.11 21.33
N TYR A 63 -3.96 -13.10 20.59
CA TYR A 63 -3.66 -13.24 19.15
C TYR A 63 -4.89 -12.91 18.29
N HIS A 64 -4.64 -12.64 17.03
CA HIS A 64 -5.65 -12.57 16.00
C HIS A 64 -5.18 -13.31 14.74
N VAL A 65 -6.13 -13.80 13.96
CA VAL A 65 -5.83 -14.38 12.65
C VAL A 65 -5.48 -13.22 11.70
N ASN A 66 -4.28 -13.28 11.16
CA ASN A 66 -3.80 -12.35 10.14
C ASN A 66 -4.13 -12.85 8.73
N HIS A 67 -3.88 -14.13 8.47
CA HIS A 67 -4.12 -14.74 7.16
C HIS A 67 -4.61 -16.18 7.30
N VAL A 68 -5.51 -16.61 6.38
CA VAL A 68 -5.88 -18.02 6.19
C VAL A 68 -5.84 -18.34 4.70
N SER A 69 -5.12 -19.42 4.37
CA SER A 69 -5.06 -20.00 3.04
C SER A 69 -5.77 -21.35 3.05
N PHE A 70 -6.88 -21.46 2.35
CA PHE A 70 -7.61 -22.72 2.18
C PHE A 70 -6.88 -23.66 1.20
N GLU A 71 -6.26 -23.10 0.18
CA GLU A 71 -5.46 -23.84 -0.81
C GLU A 71 -4.29 -24.58 -0.15
N HIS A 72 -3.51 -23.87 0.68
CA HIS A 72 -2.37 -24.45 1.39
C HIS A 72 -2.73 -24.99 2.78
N ARG A 73 -4.01 -24.93 3.17
CA ARG A 73 -4.52 -25.37 4.48
C ARG A 73 -3.70 -24.83 5.66
N LYS A 74 -3.40 -23.52 5.64
CA LYS A 74 -2.57 -22.83 6.64
C LYS A 74 -3.30 -21.62 7.21
N VAL A 75 -3.00 -21.33 8.48
CA VAL A 75 -3.46 -20.13 9.19
C VAL A 75 -2.29 -19.46 9.89
N THR A 76 -2.26 -18.14 9.84
CA THR A 76 -1.24 -17.31 10.51
C THR A 76 -1.90 -16.50 11.60
N PHE A 77 -1.38 -16.64 12.82
CA PHE A 77 -1.78 -15.90 14.01
C PHE A 77 -0.70 -14.88 14.34
N CYS A 78 -1.10 -13.64 14.74
CA CYS A 78 -0.18 -12.60 15.18
C CYS A 78 -0.62 -12.08 16.54
N LYS A 79 0.33 -11.77 17.45
CA LYS A 79 0.04 -11.12 18.72
C LYS A 79 -0.58 -9.74 18.51
N LYS A 80 -1.63 -9.44 19.26
CA LYS A 80 -2.37 -8.18 19.17
C LYS A 80 -1.50 -6.98 19.57
N ASP A 81 -0.61 -7.16 20.52
CA ASP A 81 0.19 -6.07 21.12
C ASP A 81 1.43 -5.69 20.29
N THR A 82 1.87 -6.53 19.35
CA THR A 82 3.06 -6.26 18.54
C THR A 82 2.85 -5.10 17.56
N VAL A 83 1.63 -4.91 17.08
CA VAL A 83 1.29 -3.78 16.19
C VAL A 83 0.97 -2.54 17.04
N VAL A 84 0.17 -2.67 18.10
CA VAL A 84 -0.26 -1.57 18.95
C VAL A 84 0.88 -1.02 19.81
N SER A 85 1.75 -1.87 20.39
CA SER A 85 2.89 -1.41 21.18
C SER A 85 3.98 -0.73 20.35
N LYS A 86 4.20 -1.18 19.10
CA LYS A 86 5.09 -0.45 18.17
C LYS A 86 4.52 0.92 17.82
N ILE A 87 3.22 1.04 17.56
CA ILE A 87 2.54 2.32 17.27
C ILE A 87 2.65 3.27 18.48
N GLN A 88 2.44 2.79 19.72
CA GLN A 88 2.53 3.61 20.93
C GLN A 88 3.96 4.05 21.28
N ALA A 89 5.00 3.25 20.97
CA ALA A 89 6.39 3.64 21.16
C ALA A 89 6.85 4.75 20.21
N TYR A 90 6.21 4.87 19.04
CA TYR A 90 6.48 5.96 18.08
C TYR A 90 5.77 7.28 18.42
N ALA A 91 4.73 7.27 19.25
CA ALA A 91 3.96 8.47 19.63
C ALA A 91 4.73 9.50 20.50
N ALA A 92 5.99 9.23 20.85
CA ALA A 92 6.77 10.05 21.78
C ALA A 92 7.69 11.10 21.13
N LYS A 93 7.67 11.30 19.80
CA LYS A 93 8.48 12.34 19.12
C LYS A 93 7.64 13.10 18.10
N ASP A 94 7.66 14.43 18.19
CA ASP A 94 6.89 15.37 17.35
C ASP A 94 7.06 15.21 15.80
N ASP A 95 8.19 14.63 15.36
CA ASP A 95 8.48 14.37 13.95
C ASP A 95 7.90 13.04 13.42
N THR A 96 7.25 12.24 14.26
CA THR A 96 6.80 10.87 13.94
C THR A 96 5.34 10.79 13.45
N GLN A 97 4.58 11.87 13.47
CA GLN A 97 3.16 11.84 13.05
C GLN A 97 2.95 11.33 11.61
N LEU A 98 3.85 11.69 10.70
CA LEU A 98 3.76 11.22 9.30
C LEU A 98 3.92 9.70 9.20
N ILE A 99 4.92 9.15 9.88
CA ILE A 99 5.21 7.71 9.86
C ILE A 99 4.09 6.93 10.54
N GLN A 100 3.56 7.47 11.64
CA GLN A 100 2.38 6.93 12.33
C GLN A 100 1.17 6.87 11.38
N CYS A 101 0.92 7.91 10.59
CA CYS A 101 -0.11 7.90 9.55
C CYS A 101 0.13 6.80 8.51
N GLY A 102 1.38 6.54 8.12
CA GLY A 102 1.74 5.42 7.24
C GLY A 102 1.36 4.07 7.83
N HIS A 103 1.58 3.84 9.13
CA HIS A 103 1.13 2.64 9.83
C HIS A 103 -0.40 2.54 9.85
N MET A 104 -1.13 3.63 10.11
CA MET A 104 -2.60 3.65 10.06
C MET A 104 -3.14 3.31 8.67
N CYS A 105 -2.49 3.83 7.62
CA CYS A 105 -2.82 3.49 6.23
C CYS A 105 -2.64 1.99 5.97
N LEU A 106 -1.51 1.42 6.39
CA LEU A 106 -1.21 -0.01 6.26
C LEU A 106 -2.23 -0.88 7.00
N GLU A 107 -2.59 -0.51 8.24
CA GLU A 107 -3.66 -1.20 8.99
C GLU A 107 -5.00 -1.14 8.25
N THR A 108 -5.34 0.02 7.70
CA THR A 108 -6.58 0.20 6.94
C THR A 108 -6.61 -0.71 5.71
N MET A 109 -5.50 -0.84 5.00
CA MET A 109 -5.38 -1.75 3.85
C MET A 109 -5.55 -3.22 4.25
N ARG A 110 -5.03 -3.60 5.42
CA ARG A 110 -5.05 -4.98 5.94
C ARG A 110 -6.34 -5.37 6.66
N LYS A 111 -7.17 -4.40 7.06
CA LYS A 111 -8.42 -4.66 7.83
C LYS A 111 -9.37 -5.62 7.13
N ARG A 112 -9.36 -5.69 5.81
CA ARG A 112 -10.21 -6.59 5.03
C ARG A 112 -9.53 -7.01 3.73
N PRO A 113 -9.73 -8.25 3.27
CA PRO A 113 -9.30 -8.69 1.97
C PRO A 113 -9.95 -7.84 0.87
N HIS A 114 -9.24 -7.62 -0.21
CA HIS A 114 -9.72 -6.84 -1.36
C HIS A 114 -10.06 -5.37 -1.02
N HIS A 115 -9.37 -4.79 -0.03
CA HIS A 115 -9.49 -3.36 0.22
C HIS A 115 -9.04 -2.58 -1.02
N ARG A 116 -9.80 -1.52 -1.39
CA ARG A 116 -9.53 -0.77 -2.63
C ARG A 116 -8.10 -0.23 -2.77
N TYR A 117 -7.40 0.02 -1.64
CA TYR A 117 -6.01 0.50 -1.67
C TYR A 117 -5.04 -0.56 -2.21
N LEU A 118 -5.38 -1.85 -2.12
CA LEU A 118 -4.59 -2.95 -2.69
C LEU A 118 -4.58 -2.95 -4.23
N SER A 119 -5.44 -2.16 -4.88
CA SER A 119 -5.41 -1.99 -6.33
C SER A 119 -4.08 -1.42 -6.82
N TRP A 120 -3.40 -0.62 -5.97
CA TRP A 120 -2.06 -0.13 -6.25
C TRP A 120 -1.06 -1.30 -6.33
N GLU A 121 -1.06 -2.22 -5.38
CA GLU A 121 -0.15 -3.38 -5.38
C GLU A 121 -0.31 -4.22 -6.66
N HIS A 122 -1.56 -4.48 -7.06
CA HIS A 122 -1.83 -5.24 -8.27
C HIS A 122 -1.30 -4.52 -9.52
N CYS A 123 -1.55 -3.23 -9.66
CA CYS A 123 -1.07 -2.44 -10.78
C CYS A 123 0.46 -2.40 -10.80
N HIS A 124 1.09 -1.95 -9.71
CA HIS A 124 2.54 -1.81 -9.62
C HIS A 124 3.27 -3.14 -9.88
N ASN A 125 2.77 -4.24 -9.32
CA ASN A 125 3.36 -5.56 -9.51
C ASN A 125 3.31 -6.01 -10.98
N MET A 126 2.21 -5.76 -11.69
CA MET A 126 2.10 -6.09 -13.12
C MET A 126 3.11 -5.31 -13.97
N PHE A 127 3.25 -4.03 -13.71
CA PHE A 127 4.23 -3.19 -14.41
C PHE A 127 5.67 -3.57 -14.05
N SER A 128 5.97 -3.77 -12.78
CA SER A 128 7.29 -4.16 -12.27
C SER A 128 7.76 -5.51 -12.85
N ASN A 129 6.86 -6.49 -12.94
CA ASN A 129 7.15 -7.80 -13.55
C ASN A 129 7.37 -7.72 -15.08
N SER A 130 6.91 -6.65 -15.71
CA SER A 130 7.07 -6.41 -17.15
C SER A 130 8.30 -5.55 -17.49
N LYS A 131 9.00 -5.01 -16.47
CA LYS A 131 10.17 -4.16 -16.64
C LYS A 131 11.29 -4.86 -17.42
N GLY A 132 11.83 -4.16 -18.42
CA GLY A 132 12.97 -4.66 -19.21
C GLY A 132 12.61 -5.72 -20.26
N HIS A 133 11.34 -6.06 -20.41
CA HIS A 133 10.87 -6.97 -21.44
C HIS A 133 10.33 -6.21 -22.67
N SER A 134 10.56 -6.78 -23.86
CA SER A 134 9.85 -6.32 -25.06
C SER A 134 8.39 -6.77 -24.95
N LEU A 135 7.46 -5.83 -25.00
CA LEU A 135 6.03 -6.10 -24.83
C LEU A 135 5.35 -6.33 -26.18
N THR A 136 4.51 -7.35 -26.24
CA THR A 136 3.54 -7.54 -27.34
C THR A 136 2.36 -6.57 -27.19
N ALA A 137 1.62 -6.32 -28.25
CA ALA A 137 0.41 -5.49 -28.22
C ALA A 137 -0.60 -5.98 -27.16
N SER A 138 -0.78 -7.30 -27.02
CA SER A 138 -1.66 -7.88 -25.98
C SER A 138 -1.18 -7.63 -24.57
N GLN A 139 0.13 -7.59 -24.34
CA GLN A 139 0.68 -7.26 -23.01
C GLN A 139 0.51 -5.76 -22.68
N VAL A 140 0.70 -4.89 -23.66
CA VAL A 140 0.43 -3.45 -23.52
C VAL A 140 -1.05 -3.21 -23.22
N ASP A 141 -1.96 -3.87 -23.94
CA ASP A 141 -3.41 -3.83 -23.70
C ASP A 141 -3.75 -4.28 -22.27
N TYR A 142 -3.18 -5.40 -21.82
CA TYR A 142 -3.38 -5.93 -20.47
C TYR A 142 -2.87 -4.98 -19.37
N LEU A 143 -1.69 -4.40 -19.55
CA LEU A 143 -1.16 -3.38 -18.62
C LEU A 143 -2.05 -2.14 -18.57
N SER A 144 -2.59 -1.72 -19.73
CA SER A 144 -3.51 -0.59 -19.83
C SER A 144 -4.80 -0.83 -19.03
N LEU A 145 -5.33 -2.06 -19.06
CA LEU A 145 -6.49 -2.45 -18.25
C LEU A 145 -6.18 -2.39 -16.76
N HIS A 146 -5.00 -2.88 -16.32
CA HIS A 146 -4.57 -2.78 -14.92
C HIS A 146 -4.44 -1.33 -14.46
N LEU A 147 -3.84 -0.47 -15.30
CA LEU A 147 -3.73 0.96 -15.02
C LEU A 147 -5.10 1.62 -14.90
N ALA A 148 -6.01 1.35 -15.84
CA ALA A 148 -7.38 1.88 -15.82
C ALA A 148 -8.13 1.49 -14.55
N TRP A 149 -8.06 0.21 -14.14
CA TRP A 149 -8.70 -0.27 -12.92
C TRP A 149 -8.13 0.40 -11.67
N TYR A 150 -6.80 0.52 -11.58
CA TYR A 150 -6.16 1.24 -10.48
C TYR A 150 -6.64 2.69 -10.40
N LEU A 151 -6.63 3.42 -11.51
CA LEU A 151 -7.10 4.81 -11.58
C LEU A 151 -8.58 4.93 -11.21
N ALA A 152 -9.44 4.01 -11.68
CA ALA A 152 -10.85 3.96 -11.34
C ALA A 152 -11.06 3.76 -9.83
N SER A 153 -10.33 2.83 -9.22
CA SER A 153 -10.43 2.53 -7.77
C SER A 153 -10.03 3.70 -6.89
N TRP A 154 -9.18 4.59 -7.40
CA TRP A 154 -8.77 5.85 -6.75
C TRP A 154 -9.60 7.07 -7.17
N GLY A 155 -10.69 6.85 -7.90
CA GLY A 155 -11.68 7.87 -8.27
C GLY A 155 -11.25 8.81 -9.38
N MET A 156 -10.23 8.44 -10.19
CA MET A 156 -9.71 9.29 -11.27
C MET A 156 -10.67 9.42 -12.46
N LEU A 157 -11.72 8.60 -12.52
CA LEU A 157 -12.77 8.76 -13.52
C LEU A 157 -13.78 9.86 -13.16
N ARG A 158 -13.96 10.16 -11.85
CA ARG A 158 -14.98 11.10 -11.41
C ARG A 158 -14.67 12.53 -11.88
N ASN A 159 -15.60 13.13 -12.62
CA ASN A 159 -15.47 14.49 -13.18
C ASN A 159 -14.20 14.65 -14.03
N SER A 160 -13.79 13.61 -14.74
CA SER A 160 -12.58 13.57 -15.54
C SER A 160 -12.94 13.35 -17.01
N PHE A 161 -12.10 13.84 -17.92
CA PHE A 161 -12.21 13.55 -19.36
C PHE A 161 -12.13 12.04 -19.65
N LEU A 162 -11.49 11.25 -18.78
CA LEU A 162 -11.37 9.80 -18.90
C LEU A 162 -12.74 9.09 -18.98
N MET A 163 -13.82 9.71 -18.47
CA MET A 163 -15.19 9.18 -18.59
C MET A 163 -15.70 9.12 -20.03
N GLN A 164 -15.03 9.78 -20.95
CA GLN A 164 -15.40 9.81 -22.38
C GLN A 164 -14.69 8.74 -23.22
N TYR A 165 -13.78 7.97 -22.58
CA TYR A 165 -12.91 7.00 -23.24
C TYR A 165 -12.98 5.63 -22.55
N ASP A 166 -12.70 4.58 -23.30
CA ASP A 166 -12.43 3.27 -22.73
C ASP A 166 -10.99 3.19 -22.19
N TYR A 167 -10.61 2.04 -21.61
CA TYR A 167 -9.29 1.86 -21.01
C TYR A 167 -8.12 1.93 -22.01
N GLN A 168 -8.37 1.75 -23.30
CA GLN A 168 -7.34 1.79 -24.33
C GLN A 168 -6.73 3.17 -24.51
N ILE A 169 -7.37 4.22 -23.99
CA ILE A 169 -6.81 5.57 -23.91
C ILE A 169 -5.46 5.60 -23.16
N HIS A 170 -5.17 4.60 -22.35
CA HIS A 170 -3.92 4.49 -21.59
C HIS A 170 -2.79 3.80 -22.40
N ILE A 171 -3.09 3.14 -23.54
CA ILE A 171 -2.09 2.43 -24.37
C ILE A 171 -0.87 3.30 -24.69
N PRO A 172 -1.00 4.50 -25.24
CA PRO A 172 0.17 5.33 -25.57
C PRO A 172 0.99 5.72 -24.37
N VAL A 173 0.36 5.88 -23.18
CA VAL A 173 1.06 6.17 -21.93
C VAL A 173 1.80 4.93 -21.45
N VAL A 174 1.22 3.74 -21.53
CA VAL A 174 1.88 2.48 -21.17
C VAL A 174 3.09 2.24 -22.07
N GLU A 175 2.96 2.43 -23.38
CA GLU A 175 4.08 2.34 -24.32
C GLU A 175 5.20 3.33 -23.97
N LEU A 176 4.87 4.57 -23.62
CA LEU A 176 5.84 5.58 -23.20
C LEU A 176 6.59 5.14 -21.93
N ILE A 177 5.88 4.78 -20.86
CA ILE A 177 6.52 4.51 -19.55
C ILE A 177 7.33 3.21 -19.53
N MET A 178 7.06 2.29 -20.45
CA MET A 178 7.79 1.03 -20.56
C MET A 178 9.07 1.14 -21.41
N GLN A 179 9.38 2.32 -21.95
CA GLN A 179 10.60 2.54 -22.71
C GLN A 179 11.87 2.46 -21.85
N PRO A 180 12.99 1.96 -22.40
CA PRO A 180 14.26 1.81 -21.68
C PRO A 180 14.79 3.10 -21.07
N GLU A 181 14.47 4.26 -21.64
CA GLU A 181 14.92 5.56 -21.16
C GLU A 181 14.47 5.87 -19.71
N TRP A 182 13.40 5.20 -19.22
CA TRP A 182 12.86 5.40 -17.86
C TRP A 182 13.28 4.32 -16.87
N HIS A 183 14.11 3.36 -17.27
CA HIS A 183 14.46 2.21 -16.44
C HIS A 183 15.13 2.56 -15.12
N ASP A 184 15.85 3.68 -15.05
CA ASP A 184 16.49 4.18 -13.84
C ASP A 184 15.53 4.93 -12.88
N LEU A 185 14.27 5.12 -13.28
CA LEU A 185 13.22 5.68 -12.43
C LEU A 185 12.43 4.62 -11.65
N TRP A 186 12.61 3.34 -11.97
CA TRP A 186 11.96 2.27 -11.24
C TRP A 186 12.56 2.16 -9.83
N ASP A 187 11.67 2.18 -8.83
CA ASP A 187 12.03 2.00 -7.42
C ASP A 187 13.19 2.94 -6.98
N LEU A 188 13.07 4.23 -7.32
CA LEU A 188 14.07 5.21 -6.93
C LEU A 188 14.33 5.17 -5.43
N SER A 189 15.61 5.03 -5.04
CA SER A 189 16.00 5.19 -3.64
C SER A 189 15.83 6.64 -3.17
N ALA A 190 15.78 6.84 -1.86
CA ALA A 190 15.68 8.18 -1.28
C ALA A 190 16.87 9.07 -1.66
N GLU A 191 18.07 8.49 -1.75
CA GLU A 191 19.27 9.18 -2.20
C GLU A 191 19.14 9.65 -3.64
N HIS A 192 18.63 8.81 -4.55
CA HIS A 192 18.37 9.20 -5.92
C HIS A 192 17.29 10.28 -6.01
N MET A 193 16.18 10.13 -5.28
CA MET A 193 15.14 11.17 -5.24
C MET A 193 15.69 12.52 -4.78
N SER A 194 16.65 12.55 -3.85
CA SER A 194 17.27 13.77 -3.33
C SER A 194 18.24 14.44 -4.29
N GLN A 195 18.65 13.76 -5.37
CA GLN A 195 19.57 14.28 -6.38
C GLN A 195 18.81 14.96 -7.52
N GLU A 196 19.26 16.16 -7.90
CA GLU A 196 18.60 16.97 -8.92
C GLU A 196 18.46 16.24 -10.26
N ARG A 197 19.47 15.50 -10.68
CA ARG A 197 19.47 14.73 -11.93
C ARG A 197 18.27 13.78 -12.04
N TYR A 198 18.02 12.99 -11.00
CA TYR A 198 16.91 12.04 -11.00
C TYR A 198 15.57 12.74 -10.84
N ALA A 199 15.50 13.75 -9.97
CA ALA A 199 14.27 14.52 -9.77
C ALA A 199 13.85 15.27 -11.04
N GLN A 200 14.79 15.81 -11.81
CA GLN A 200 14.52 16.40 -13.13
C GLN A 200 14.03 15.35 -14.13
N LYS A 201 14.58 14.13 -14.10
CA LYS A 201 14.13 13.04 -14.97
C LYS A 201 12.70 12.58 -14.61
N VAL A 202 12.35 12.54 -13.34
CA VAL A 202 10.95 12.33 -12.87
C VAL A 202 10.02 13.42 -13.44
N GLN A 203 10.45 14.68 -13.42
CA GLN A 203 9.68 15.78 -14.01
C GLN A 203 9.59 15.67 -15.55
N GLN A 204 10.64 15.20 -16.22
CA GLN A 204 10.59 14.96 -17.67
C GLN A 204 9.55 13.88 -18.01
N LEU A 205 9.53 12.75 -17.28
CA LEU A 205 8.51 11.72 -17.47
C LEU A 205 7.09 12.29 -17.26
N TYR A 206 6.89 13.09 -16.21
CA TYR A 206 5.62 13.78 -15.98
C TYR A 206 5.19 14.60 -17.20
N THR A 207 6.09 15.42 -17.76
CA THR A 207 5.82 16.26 -18.94
C THR A 207 5.46 15.40 -20.14
N ARG A 208 6.15 14.29 -20.37
CA ARG A 208 5.87 13.38 -21.47
C ARG A 208 4.49 12.72 -21.34
N ILE A 209 4.11 12.26 -20.15
CA ILE A 209 2.78 11.69 -19.91
C ILE A 209 1.70 12.77 -20.15
N HIS A 210 1.93 13.99 -19.69
CA HIS A 210 1.04 15.12 -19.91
C HIS A 210 0.81 15.37 -21.42
N GLU A 211 1.88 15.43 -22.19
CA GLU A 211 1.85 15.65 -23.65
C GLU A 211 1.07 14.54 -24.37
N VAL A 212 1.30 13.27 -23.98
CA VAL A 212 0.60 12.12 -24.58
C VAL A 212 -0.92 12.26 -24.41
N TYR A 213 -1.41 12.52 -23.19
CA TYR A 213 -2.86 12.69 -22.99
C TYR A 213 -3.40 13.92 -23.71
N LYS A 214 -2.68 15.05 -23.66
CA LYS A 214 -3.10 16.27 -24.35
C LYS A 214 -3.22 16.06 -25.86
N LEU A 215 -2.27 15.39 -26.47
CA LEU A 215 -2.29 15.08 -27.91
C LEU A 215 -3.39 14.09 -28.27
N THR A 216 -3.62 13.07 -27.41
CA THR A 216 -4.58 12.00 -27.69
C THR A 216 -6.03 12.44 -27.46
N THR A 217 -6.28 13.30 -26.46
CA THR A 217 -7.63 13.64 -26.02
C THR A 217 -8.02 15.11 -26.25
N GLY A 218 -7.07 15.98 -26.54
CA GLY A 218 -7.28 17.43 -26.54
C GLY A 218 -7.52 18.04 -25.14
N SER A 219 -7.48 17.23 -24.08
CA SER A 219 -7.77 17.65 -22.70
C SER A 219 -6.48 17.85 -21.90
N GLU A 220 -6.53 18.74 -20.91
CA GLU A 220 -5.41 18.97 -19.97
C GLU A 220 -5.51 17.96 -18.81
N PRO A 221 -4.58 16.98 -18.71
CA PRO A 221 -4.56 16.06 -17.58
C PRO A 221 -4.11 16.76 -16.30
N THR A 222 -4.69 16.41 -15.17
CA THR A 222 -4.34 17.01 -13.88
C THR A 222 -3.04 16.42 -13.30
N ASP A 223 -2.33 17.20 -12.46
CA ASP A 223 -1.18 16.69 -11.69
C ASP A 223 -1.51 15.40 -10.95
N THR A 224 -2.71 15.34 -10.35
CA THR A 224 -3.19 14.17 -9.61
C THR A 224 -3.26 12.92 -10.50
N LEU A 225 -3.78 13.05 -11.71
CA LEU A 225 -3.86 11.93 -12.64
C LEU A 225 -2.47 11.44 -13.01
N ILE A 226 -1.60 12.34 -13.46
CA ILE A 226 -0.26 11.97 -13.95
C ILE A 226 0.57 11.37 -12.82
N THR A 227 0.58 11.99 -11.63
CA THR A 227 1.37 11.48 -10.50
C THR A 227 0.82 10.18 -9.95
N LYS A 228 -0.51 9.92 -10.02
CA LYS A 228 -1.08 8.59 -9.73
C LYS A 228 -0.61 7.53 -10.74
N ILE A 229 -0.54 7.87 -12.02
CA ILE A 229 0.03 6.95 -13.03
C ILE A 229 1.48 6.61 -12.66
N MET A 230 2.32 7.62 -12.41
CA MET A 230 3.73 7.42 -12.04
C MET A 230 3.89 6.58 -10.77
N LEU A 231 3.01 6.80 -9.77
CA LEU A 231 2.98 6.02 -8.53
C LEU A 231 2.55 4.57 -8.77
N GLY A 232 1.50 4.37 -9.57
CA GLY A 232 0.92 3.03 -9.82
C GLY A 232 1.73 2.16 -10.77
N THR A 233 2.65 2.75 -11.51
CA THR A 233 3.49 2.07 -12.51
C THR A 233 4.94 1.99 -12.04
N LEU A 234 5.76 3.02 -12.27
CA LEU A 234 7.18 3.02 -11.91
C LEU A 234 7.45 3.16 -10.40
N GLY A 235 6.49 3.68 -9.63
CA GLY A 235 6.69 3.97 -8.22
C GLY A 235 7.67 5.12 -7.95
N CYS A 236 7.87 6.04 -8.91
CA CYS A 236 8.91 7.06 -8.85
C CYS A 236 8.46 8.43 -8.28
N SER A 237 7.18 8.59 -7.97
CA SER A 237 6.60 9.81 -7.40
C SER A 237 5.40 9.48 -6.53
N PRO A 238 5.19 10.16 -5.39
CA PRO A 238 3.90 10.15 -4.70
C PRO A 238 2.80 10.77 -5.57
N ALA A 239 1.54 10.49 -5.24
CA ALA A 239 0.38 11.08 -5.91
C ALA A 239 0.07 12.46 -5.34
N TYR A 240 0.14 13.50 -6.14
CA TYR A 240 -0.14 14.89 -5.73
C TYR A 240 -1.64 15.17 -5.72
N ASP A 241 -2.41 14.38 -4.95
CA ASP A 241 -3.82 14.65 -4.71
C ASP A 241 -4.04 15.69 -3.60
N GLN A 242 -5.30 16.03 -3.31
CA GLN A 242 -5.62 17.09 -2.35
C GLN A 242 -5.09 16.80 -0.94
N TYR A 243 -5.13 15.53 -0.50
CA TYR A 243 -4.69 15.12 0.84
C TYR A 243 -3.17 15.20 0.95
N PHE A 244 -2.45 14.67 -0.04
CA PHE A 244 -1.01 14.78 -0.13
C PHE A 244 -0.55 16.25 -0.18
N LYS A 245 -1.16 17.06 -1.08
CA LYS A 245 -0.86 18.49 -1.20
C LYS A 245 -1.11 19.27 0.09
N TYR A 246 -2.16 18.92 0.83
CA TYR A 246 -2.41 19.48 2.15
C TYR A 246 -1.31 19.12 3.14
N ALA A 247 -0.97 17.83 3.23
CA ALA A 247 0.00 17.32 4.18
C ALA A 247 1.40 17.92 3.99
N VAL A 248 1.92 17.94 2.76
CA VAL A 248 3.24 18.55 2.49
C VAL A 248 3.29 20.02 2.84
N SER A 249 2.17 20.76 2.65
CA SER A 249 2.06 22.16 3.02
C SER A 249 1.98 22.36 4.53
N ALA A 250 1.15 21.57 5.22
CA ALA A 250 0.94 21.66 6.66
C ALA A 250 2.21 21.28 7.46
N THR A 251 2.96 20.32 6.97
CA THR A 251 4.22 19.85 7.60
C THR A 251 5.46 20.63 7.12
N ASN A 252 5.32 21.45 6.09
CA ASN A 252 6.42 22.18 5.44
C ASN A 252 7.58 21.27 4.99
N LYS A 253 7.30 20.00 4.66
CA LYS A 253 8.33 19.02 4.28
C LYS A 253 8.67 19.04 2.78
N ALA A 254 7.70 19.44 1.92
CA ALA A 254 7.92 19.58 0.49
C ALA A 254 7.01 20.66 -0.11
N ALA A 255 7.32 21.08 -1.33
CA ALA A 255 6.48 22.00 -2.07
C ALA A 255 5.14 21.35 -2.44
N ARG A 256 4.04 22.11 -2.32
CA ARG A 256 2.68 21.68 -2.65
C ARG A 256 2.49 21.38 -4.14
N THR A 257 3.23 22.09 -5.00
CA THR A 257 3.19 21.90 -6.45
C THR A 257 4.16 20.81 -6.87
N PHE A 258 3.72 19.91 -7.75
CA PHE A 258 4.60 18.91 -8.32
C PHE A 258 5.76 19.56 -9.08
N GLY A 259 6.96 19.02 -8.92
CA GLY A 259 8.15 19.44 -9.63
C GLY A 259 9.42 18.83 -9.02
N TYR A 260 10.54 18.93 -9.73
CA TYR A 260 11.80 18.33 -9.30
C TYR A 260 12.24 18.78 -7.89
N LYS A 261 12.01 20.04 -7.52
CA LYS A 261 12.34 20.54 -6.17
C LYS A 261 11.54 19.83 -5.07
N SER A 262 10.24 19.60 -5.32
CA SER A 262 9.40 18.86 -4.37
C SER A 262 9.84 17.40 -4.23
N ILE A 263 10.19 16.74 -5.33
CA ILE A 263 10.74 15.37 -5.31
C ILE A 263 12.04 15.31 -4.51
N MET A 264 12.94 16.27 -4.71
CA MET A 264 14.20 16.35 -3.93
C MET A 264 13.94 16.55 -2.44
N GLN A 265 12.98 17.39 -2.07
CA GLN A 265 12.62 17.64 -0.68
C GLN A 265 12.06 16.35 -0.03
N LEU A 266 11.22 15.61 -0.73
CA LEU A 266 10.68 14.33 -0.27
C LEU A 266 11.79 13.27 -0.09
N GLY A 267 12.76 13.19 -0.99
CA GLY A 267 13.93 12.32 -0.84
C GLY A 267 14.73 12.67 0.42
N LYS A 268 14.95 13.97 0.68
CA LYS A 268 15.64 14.46 1.90
C LYS A 268 14.86 14.15 3.16
N GLU A 269 13.52 14.30 3.14
CA GLU A 269 12.65 13.93 4.27
C GLU A 269 12.79 12.45 4.60
N TYR A 270 12.75 11.57 3.61
CA TYR A 270 12.94 10.14 3.82
C TYR A 270 14.32 9.82 4.41
N ILE A 271 15.39 10.45 3.91
CA ILE A 271 16.75 10.28 4.43
C ILE A 271 16.87 10.75 5.88
N ALA A 272 16.23 11.86 6.23
CA ALA A 272 16.25 12.42 7.59
C ALA A 272 15.64 11.46 8.63
N HIS A 273 14.67 10.64 8.21
CA HIS A 273 13.97 9.65 9.05
C HIS A 273 14.12 8.24 8.46
N TYR A 274 15.30 7.93 7.92
CA TYR A 274 15.55 6.73 7.12
C TYR A 274 15.16 5.43 7.83
N LYS A 275 15.52 5.31 9.10
CA LYS A 275 15.27 4.09 9.87
C LYS A 275 13.78 3.81 10.01
N GLU A 276 13.03 4.80 10.38
CA GLU A 276 11.59 4.71 10.63
C GLU A 276 10.81 4.42 9.33
N TYR A 277 11.17 5.11 8.24
CA TYR A 277 10.57 4.84 6.94
C TYR A 277 10.91 3.45 6.39
N GLU A 278 12.15 2.97 6.57
CA GLU A 278 12.55 1.62 6.15
C GLU A 278 11.88 0.52 6.98
N GLU A 279 11.66 0.75 8.28
CA GLU A 279 10.88 -0.17 9.10
C GLU A 279 9.43 -0.27 8.59
N LEU A 280 8.78 0.85 8.28
CA LEU A 280 7.45 0.87 7.67
C LEU A 280 7.47 0.20 6.29
N ARG A 281 8.45 0.51 5.44
CA ARG A 281 8.60 -0.07 4.11
C ARG A 281 8.74 -1.59 4.17
N THR A 282 9.52 -2.10 5.09
CA THR A 282 9.68 -3.53 5.33
C THR A 282 8.36 -4.20 5.74
N LEU A 283 7.59 -3.54 6.62
CA LEU A 283 6.26 -4.02 7.01
C LEU A 283 5.26 -4.03 5.85
N CYS A 284 5.35 -3.07 4.94
CA CYS A 284 4.52 -3.01 3.74
C CYS A 284 4.88 -4.10 2.72
N SER A 285 6.18 -4.35 2.53
CA SER A 285 6.74 -5.16 1.44
C SER A 285 6.64 -6.68 1.68
N GLN A 286 5.48 -7.19 2.05
CA GLN A 286 5.29 -8.63 2.29
C GLN A 286 5.06 -9.43 0.99
N ASN A 287 4.32 -8.88 0.05
CA ASN A 287 3.95 -9.54 -1.20
C ASN A 287 4.43 -8.79 -2.45
N VAL A 288 4.62 -7.49 -2.33
CA VAL A 288 5.06 -6.57 -3.40
C VAL A 288 6.10 -5.64 -2.80
N SER A 289 7.18 -5.36 -3.53
CA SER A 289 8.16 -4.35 -3.11
C SER A 289 7.53 -2.96 -3.10
N TYR A 290 7.66 -2.23 -1.99
CA TYR A 290 7.14 -0.88 -1.87
C TYR A 290 8.24 0.14 -2.17
N PRO A 291 8.11 0.93 -3.25
CA PRO A 291 9.03 2.03 -3.54
C PRO A 291 9.01 3.09 -2.44
N VAL A 292 10.11 3.80 -2.27
CA VAL A 292 10.22 4.96 -1.36
C VAL A 292 9.09 5.95 -1.56
N ALA A 293 8.78 6.28 -2.82
CA ALA A 293 7.69 7.20 -3.14
C ALA A 293 6.31 6.70 -2.68
N LYS A 294 6.07 5.38 -2.69
CA LYS A 294 4.80 4.80 -2.20
C LYS A 294 4.69 4.89 -0.68
N VAL A 295 5.78 4.67 0.04
CA VAL A 295 5.79 4.82 1.51
C VAL A 295 5.52 6.28 1.91
N LEU A 296 6.17 7.22 1.25
CA LEU A 296 5.89 8.66 1.43
C LEU A 296 4.43 9.00 1.09
N ASP A 297 3.91 8.48 -0.04
CA ASP A 297 2.51 8.67 -0.44
C ASP A 297 1.54 8.25 0.67
N MET A 298 1.74 7.08 1.25
CA MET A 298 0.88 6.55 2.33
C MET A 298 0.90 7.45 3.56
N CYS A 299 2.08 7.89 3.98
CA CYS A 299 2.24 8.73 5.16
C CYS A 299 1.57 10.09 4.98
N PHE A 300 1.87 10.79 3.89
CA PHE A 300 1.32 12.13 3.64
C PHE A 300 -0.16 12.08 3.27
N PHE A 301 -0.61 11.10 2.49
CA PHE A 301 -2.02 10.92 2.16
C PHE A 301 -2.87 10.71 3.42
N GLU A 302 -2.48 9.79 4.28
CA GLU A 302 -3.24 9.49 5.51
C GLU A 302 -3.23 10.67 6.47
N TYR A 303 -2.09 11.35 6.64
CA TYR A 303 -2.02 12.59 7.42
C TYR A 303 -3.03 13.63 6.94
N GLY A 304 -3.04 13.91 5.63
CA GLY A 304 -3.98 14.87 5.05
C GLY A 304 -5.44 14.43 5.16
N LEU A 305 -5.71 13.13 5.04
CA LEU A 305 -7.05 12.56 5.18
C LEU A 305 -7.59 12.73 6.61
N GLN A 306 -6.79 12.42 7.64
CA GLN A 306 -7.17 12.53 9.05
C GLN A 306 -7.44 13.99 9.43
N LYS A 307 -6.53 14.89 9.07
CA LYS A 307 -6.69 16.32 9.39
C LYS A 307 -7.91 16.96 8.71
N GLN A 308 -8.25 16.54 7.49
CA GLN A 308 -9.45 17.07 6.81
C GLN A 308 -10.76 16.47 7.35
N LYS A 309 -10.71 15.29 7.98
CA LYS A 309 -11.86 14.72 8.69
C LYS A 309 -12.09 15.33 10.07
N GLY A 310 -11.16 16.12 10.59
CA GLY A 310 -11.17 16.66 11.96
C GLY A 310 -10.84 15.59 13.01
N GLU A 311 -10.21 14.50 12.60
CA GLU A 311 -9.74 13.44 13.50
C GLU A 311 -8.34 13.82 14.03
N ASP A 312 -8.17 13.80 15.36
CA ASP A 312 -6.84 13.98 15.95
C ASP A 312 -5.96 12.76 15.63
N ILE A 313 -4.74 13.04 15.18
CA ILE A 313 -3.72 12.02 14.99
C ILE A 313 -3.13 11.74 16.37
N VAL A 314 -3.64 10.70 17.04
CA VAL A 314 -3.25 10.28 18.38
C VAL A 314 -1.99 9.41 18.33
#